data_85b2c6847a523c879fd1dfe501f75086
#
_entry.id   85b2c6847a523c879fd1dfe501f75086
#
_cell.length_a   1.000
_cell.length_b   1.000
_cell.length_c   1.000
_cell.angle_alpha   90.00
_cell.angle_beta   90.00
_cell.angle_gamma   90.00
#
_symmetry.space_group_name_H-M   'P 1'
#
loop_
_entity.id
_entity.type
_entity.pdbx_description
1 polymer ?
#
loop_
_entity_poly.entity_id
_entity_poly.type
_entity_poly.pdbx_seq_one_letter_code
_entity_poly.pdbx_strand_id
1 'polypeptide(L)'
;MKKKLVSVLLVAAMGASVLAGCGSSSVKEDGGEKKSESSGNNVLEFYHGYYQDESEWAAAQVMRDIYDEFAQEHADGDVTFKPIAVENRDDIVSAQVAGGSFPDMVDVGGDGIPQAAISQDLVYDLKTYIDENNLQDAVGLNYTQHDQDGHIYAVHDQIESRGLWYNSSIFEKAGISTDAFTDWNTFGDAMTKIADLGDDTYGYIAGQGSSYIVNAIMASTDAGKKMVESELTEDTVNSDEFANAFKTA
;
A
#
# COMPACT_ATOMS: atom_id res chain seq x y z
N MET A 1 -22.68 -47.12 -3.18
CA MET A 1 -23.85 -46.29 -3.40
C MET A 1 -24.23 -45.42 -2.17
N LYS A 2 -24.06 -45.88 -0.94
CA LYS A 2 -24.44 -45.11 0.29
C LYS A 2 -23.59 -43.83 0.51
N LYS A 3 -22.34 -43.76 0.08
CA LYS A 3 -21.48 -42.58 0.26
C LYS A 3 -21.80 -41.41 -0.68
N LYS A 4 -22.35 -41.66 -1.85
CA LYS A 4 -22.75 -40.64 -2.82
C LYS A 4 -24.09 -39.99 -2.46
N LEU A 5 -24.96 -40.69 -1.75
CA LEU A 5 -26.24 -40.14 -1.27
C LEU A 5 -26.06 -39.19 -0.10
N VAL A 6 -25.04 -39.38 0.76
CA VAL A 6 -24.75 -38.48 1.89
C VAL A 6 -24.18 -37.16 1.41
N SER A 7 -23.34 -37.18 0.35
CA SER A 7 -22.76 -35.94 -0.22
C SER A 7 -23.81 -35.05 -0.90
N VAL A 8 -24.81 -35.63 -1.56
CA VAL A 8 -25.90 -34.89 -2.20
C VAL A 8 -26.85 -34.28 -1.16
N LEU A 9 -27.05 -34.96 -0.04
CA LEU A 9 -27.88 -34.44 1.07
C LEU A 9 -27.20 -33.29 1.82
N LEU A 10 -25.86 -33.30 1.93
CA LEU A 10 -25.13 -32.18 2.57
C LEU A 10 -25.15 -30.91 1.70
N VAL A 11 -25.05 -31.04 0.39
CA VAL A 11 -25.13 -29.90 -0.55
C VAL A 11 -26.55 -29.32 -0.58
N ALA A 12 -27.59 -30.16 -0.49
CA ALA A 12 -28.96 -29.70 -0.41
C ALA A 12 -29.30 -29.00 0.92
N ALA A 13 -28.64 -29.35 2.02
CA ALA A 13 -28.85 -28.72 3.32
C ALA A 13 -28.19 -27.34 3.42
N MET A 14 -27.05 -27.11 2.73
CA MET A 14 -26.42 -25.79 2.66
C MET A 14 -27.14 -24.82 1.72
N GLY A 15 -27.80 -25.32 0.67
CA GLY A 15 -28.61 -24.49 -0.22
C GLY A 15 -29.95 -23.99 0.37
N ALA A 16 -30.47 -24.64 1.41
CA ALA A 16 -31.74 -24.29 2.02
C ALA A 16 -31.63 -23.23 3.14
N SER A 17 -30.42 -22.98 3.67
CA SER A 17 -30.20 -21.99 4.76
C SER A 17 -30.05 -20.54 4.27
N VAL A 18 -29.86 -20.32 2.97
CA VAL A 18 -29.71 -18.98 2.39
C VAL A 18 -31.05 -18.35 1.98
N LEU A 19 -32.15 -19.13 1.95
CA LEU A 19 -33.47 -18.68 1.51
C LEU A 19 -34.46 -18.33 2.63
N ALA A 20 -34.04 -18.39 3.90
CA ALA A 20 -34.93 -18.16 5.05
C ALA A 20 -34.80 -16.75 5.67
N GLY A 21 -34.17 -15.80 4.99
CA GLY A 21 -33.86 -14.45 5.50
C GLY A 21 -34.56 -13.29 4.80
N CYS A 22 -35.69 -13.46 4.11
CA CYS A 22 -36.51 -12.35 3.64
C CYS A 22 -37.99 -12.61 3.89
N GLY A 23 -38.49 -12.09 5.02
CA GLY A 23 -39.91 -12.05 5.38
C GLY A 23 -40.62 -10.95 4.62
N SER A 24 -41.57 -11.38 3.83
CA SER A 24 -42.72 -10.75 3.24
C SER A 24 -43.07 -9.28 3.52
N SER A 25 -43.20 -8.50 2.45
CA SER A 25 -44.39 -7.68 2.28
C SER A 25 -44.62 -7.45 0.78
N SER A 26 -45.82 -7.83 0.36
CA SER A 26 -46.38 -7.66 -0.96
C SER A 26 -46.61 -6.18 -1.28
N VAL A 27 -46.03 -5.64 -2.34
CA VAL A 27 -46.52 -4.41 -2.97
C VAL A 27 -46.40 -4.50 -4.50
N LYS A 28 -47.47 -4.04 -5.13
CA LYS A 28 -47.80 -4.04 -6.54
C LYS A 28 -46.78 -3.29 -7.38
N GLU A 29 -46.58 -3.78 -8.62
CA GLU A 29 -45.94 -3.03 -9.70
C GLU A 29 -46.68 -1.70 -9.95
N ASP A 30 -45.92 -0.62 -9.90
CA ASP A 30 -46.19 0.60 -10.66
C ASP A 30 -44.85 1.26 -11.00
N GLY A 31 -44.65 1.54 -12.31
CA GLY A 31 -43.42 2.05 -12.84
C GLY A 31 -43.17 3.50 -12.44
N GLY A 32 -42.05 3.73 -11.82
CA GLY A 32 -41.51 5.04 -11.48
C GLY A 32 -40.15 4.91 -10.88
N GLU A 33 -39.14 5.46 -11.53
CA GLU A 33 -37.80 5.64 -10.95
C GLU A 33 -37.92 6.35 -9.61
N LYS A 34 -37.86 5.60 -8.52
CA LYS A 34 -37.58 6.17 -7.20
C LYS A 34 -36.09 6.20 -6.99
N LYS A 35 -35.48 7.37 -7.17
CA LYS A 35 -34.27 7.71 -6.40
C LYS A 35 -34.53 7.32 -4.96
N SER A 36 -33.76 6.39 -4.45
CA SER A 36 -33.69 6.07 -3.03
C SER A 36 -33.15 7.32 -2.32
N GLU A 37 -34.03 8.10 -1.72
CA GLU A 37 -33.65 9.04 -0.69
C GLU A 37 -33.25 8.22 0.54
N SER A 38 -31.97 7.90 0.64
CA SER A 38 -31.34 7.42 1.87
C SER A 38 -31.28 8.59 2.86
N SER A 39 -32.30 8.72 3.71
CA SER A 39 -32.21 9.52 4.94
C SER A 39 -31.45 8.72 5.99
N GLY A 40 -30.19 8.41 5.76
CA GLY A 40 -29.25 7.90 6.75
C GLY A 40 -28.09 8.87 6.83
N ASN A 41 -27.58 9.11 8.02
CA ASN A 41 -26.30 9.83 8.17
C ASN A 41 -25.32 9.28 7.15
N ASN A 42 -24.85 10.13 6.24
CA ASN A 42 -23.80 9.76 5.30
C ASN A 42 -22.52 9.56 6.14
N VAL A 43 -22.20 8.33 6.47
CA VAL A 43 -20.98 7.98 7.17
C VAL A 43 -19.97 7.56 6.11
N LEU A 44 -18.81 8.17 6.13
CA LEU A 44 -17.66 7.81 5.30
C LEU A 44 -16.67 7.09 6.19
N GLU A 45 -16.59 5.76 6.06
CA GLU A 45 -15.67 4.92 6.82
C GLU A 45 -14.31 4.90 6.14
N PHE A 46 -13.27 5.22 6.93
CA PHE A 46 -11.88 5.21 6.48
C PHE A 46 -11.10 4.11 7.21
N TYR A 47 -10.75 3.04 6.52
CA TYR A 47 -9.90 1.99 7.05
C TYR A 47 -8.42 2.32 6.85
N HIS A 48 -7.65 2.30 7.94
CA HIS A 48 -6.21 2.60 7.91
C HIS A 48 -5.39 1.61 8.74
N GLY A 49 -4.09 1.49 8.41
CA GLY A 49 -3.17 0.54 9.01
C GLY A 49 -2.47 0.99 10.30
N TYR A 50 -2.80 2.16 10.85
CA TYR A 50 -2.14 2.72 12.06
C TYR A 50 -2.80 2.18 13.34
N TYR A 51 -2.73 0.86 13.57
CA TYR A 51 -3.38 0.18 14.72
C TYR A 51 -2.43 -0.06 15.88
N GLN A 52 -1.11 -0.01 15.67
CA GLN A 52 -0.10 -0.31 16.67
C GLN A 52 -0.14 0.65 17.85
N ASP A 53 0.27 0.15 19.02
CA ASP A 53 0.47 0.98 20.20
C ASP A 53 1.61 1.98 20.01
N GLU A 54 1.55 3.14 20.68
CA GLU A 54 2.58 4.19 20.62
C GLU A 54 3.98 3.65 20.98
N SER A 55 4.06 2.69 21.91
CA SER A 55 5.31 2.06 22.31
C SER A 55 5.95 1.18 21.22
N GLU A 56 5.14 0.68 20.28
CA GLU A 56 5.59 -0.12 19.15
C GLU A 56 5.90 0.77 17.94
N TRP A 57 5.02 1.74 17.68
CA TRP A 57 5.18 2.68 16.58
C TRP A 57 4.54 4.04 16.89
N ALA A 58 5.35 4.97 17.38
CA ALA A 58 4.88 6.30 17.80
C ALA A 58 4.15 7.06 16.69
N ALA A 59 4.54 6.90 15.42
CA ALA A 59 3.87 7.54 14.29
C ALA A 59 2.43 7.06 14.12
N ALA A 60 2.09 5.82 14.49
CA ALA A 60 0.72 5.32 14.41
C ALA A 60 -0.23 6.10 15.31
N GLN A 61 0.20 6.48 16.52
CA GLN A 61 -0.60 7.32 17.40
C GLN A 61 -0.80 8.71 16.81
N VAL A 62 0.27 9.32 16.28
CA VAL A 62 0.17 10.65 15.64
C VAL A 62 -0.82 10.66 14.49
N MET A 63 -0.82 9.63 13.65
CA MET A 63 -1.76 9.53 12.54
C MET A 63 -3.20 9.36 13.02
N ARG A 64 -3.44 8.53 14.04
CA ARG A 64 -4.78 8.41 14.64
C ARG A 64 -5.27 9.74 15.21
N ASP A 65 -4.41 10.46 15.91
CA ASP A 65 -4.77 11.78 16.49
C ASP A 65 -5.16 12.77 15.38
N ILE A 66 -4.43 12.79 14.25
CA ILE A 66 -4.76 13.63 13.08
C ILE A 66 -6.14 13.26 12.50
N TYR A 67 -6.41 11.98 12.33
CA TYR A 67 -7.70 11.53 11.77
C TYR A 67 -8.87 11.79 12.73
N ASP A 68 -8.65 11.63 14.03
CA ASP A 68 -9.65 11.91 15.06
C ASP A 68 -9.92 13.41 15.19
N GLU A 69 -8.88 14.26 15.10
CA GLU A 69 -9.03 15.73 15.07
C GLU A 69 -9.83 16.15 13.84
N PHE A 70 -9.50 15.64 12.65
CA PHE A 70 -10.25 15.89 11.43
C PHE A 70 -11.73 15.47 11.57
N ALA A 71 -11.99 14.29 12.13
CA ALA A 71 -13.35 13.81 12.37
C ALA A 71 -14.13 14.73 13.33
N GLN A 72 -13.48 15.27 14.35
CA GLN A 72 -14.09 16.21 15.32
C GLN A 72 -14.37 17.57 14.69
N GLU A 73 -13.43 18.12 13.92
CA GLU A 73 -13.58 19.40 13.23
C GLU A 73 -14.72 19.42 12.21
N HIS A 74 -15.00 18.26 11.62
CA HIS A 74 -16.04 18.08 10.60
C HIS A 74 -17.30 17.36 11.09
N ALA A 75 -17.46 17.19 12.41
CA ALA A 75 -18.59 16.46 13.01
C ALA A 75 -19.98 17.04 12.70
N ASP A 76 -20.05 18.35 12.47
CA ASP A 76 -21.31 19.07 12.15
C ASP A 76 -21.61 19.11 10.63
N GLY A 77 -20.79 18.43 9.81
CA GLY A 77 -20.98 18.35 8.35
C GLY A 77 -22.09 17.40 7.92
N ASP A 78 -22.44 17.46 6.62
CA ASP A 78 -23.43 16.55 6.02
C ASP A 78 -22.91 15.11 5.91
N VAL A 79 -21.62 14.89 6.09
CA VAL A 79 -20.94 13.59 6.06
C VAL A 79 -20.16 13.42 7.35
N THR A 80 -20.37 12.32 8.04
CA THR A 80 -19.60 11.94 9.23
C THR A 80 -18.38 11.13 8.79
N PHE A 81 -17.19 11.68 8.98
CA PHE A 81 -15.94 10.94 8.76
C PHE A 81 -15.66 10.04 9.96
N LYS A 82 -15.38 8.75 9.70
CA LYS A 82 -15.16 7.73 10.74
C LYS A 82 -13.88 6.96 10.45
N PRO A 83 -12.73 7.35 11.06
CA PRO A 83 -11.49 6.60 10.94
C PRO A 83 -11.59 5.28 11.74
N ILE A 84 -11.05 4.20 11.17
CA ILE A 84 -11.09 2.85 11.74
C ILE A 84 -9.72 2.21 11.57
N ALA A 85 -8.99 2.06 12.67
CA ALA A 85 -7.70 1.38 12.68
C ALA A 85 -7.88 -0.14 12.57
N VAL A 86 -7.24 -0.79 11.59
CA VAL A 86 -7.35 -2.22 11.35
C VAL A 86 -6.00 -2.85 11.08
N GLU A 87 -5.74 -4.01 11.68
CA GLU A 87 -4.51 -4.78 11.46
C GLU A 87 -4.52 -5.50 10.10
N ASN A 88 -5.69 -5.99 9.69
CA ASN A 88 -5.86 -6.83 8.50
C ASN A 88 -6.51 -6.09 7.34
N ARG A 89 -6.10 -4.84 7.13
CA ARG A 89 -6.63 -3.96 6.08
C ARG A 89 -6.63 -4.62 4.70
N ASP A 90 -5.52 -5.25 4.31
CA ASP A 90 -5.36 -5.84 2.97
C ASP A 90 -6.30 -7.04 2.75
N ASP A 91 -6.58 -7.82 3.80
CA ASP A 91 -7.58 -8.89 3.76
C ASP A 91 -8.98 -8.34 3.58
N ILE A 92 -9.31 -7.24 4.28
CA ILE A 92 -10.60 -6.55 4.15
C ILE A 92 -10.80 -6.04 2.73
N VAL A 93 -9.82 -5.34 2.18
CA VAL A 93 -9.85 -4.82 0.79
C VAL A 93 -10.00 -5.97 -0.19
N SER A 94 -9.18 -7.01 -0.06
CA SER A 94 -9.20 -8.17 -0.95
C SER A 94 -10.55 -8.88 -0.93
N ALA A 95 -11.16 -9.06 0.26
CA ALA A 95 -12.46 -9.69 0.39
C ALA A 95 -13.58 -8.84 -0.22
N GLN A 96 -13.56 -7.53 -0.06
CA GLN A 96 -14.53 -6.62 -0.65
C GLN A 96 -14.43 -6.59 -2.17
N VAL A 97 -13.22 -6.47 -2.72
CA VAL A 97 -12.98 -6.50 -4.18
C VAL A 97 -13.45 -7.82 -4.78
N ALA A 98 -13.19 -8.94 -4.12
CA ALA A 98 -13.69 -10.25 -4.57
C ALA A 98 -15.23 -10.33 -4.53
N GLY A 99 -15.87 -9.56 -3.64
CA GLY A 99 -17.34 -9.41 -3.55
C GLY A 99 -17.93 -8.37 -4.49
N GLY A 100 -17.11 -7.67 -5.30
CA GLY A 100 -17.56 -6.62 -6.22
C GLY A 100 -17.84 -5.28 -5.51
N SER A 101 -17.17 -4.99 -4.41
CA SER A 101 -17.27 -3.73 -3.68
C SER A 101 -15.88 -3.20 -3.28
N PHE A 102 -15.83 -1.96 -2.80
CA PHE A 102 -14.62 -1.34 -2.25
C PHE A 102 -15.00 -0.53 -1.01
N PRO A 103 -14.11 -0.34 -0.02
CA PRO A 103 -14.37 0.57 1.11
C PRO A 103 -14.64 2.01 0.64
N ASP A 104 -15.37 2.80 1.44
CA ASP A 104 -15.57 4.23 1.15
C ASP A 104 -14.24 4.96 1.00
N MET A 105 -13.34 4.76 1.97
CA MET A 105 -11.94 5.17 1.93
C MET A 105 -11.05 4.11 2.58
N VAL A 106 -9.86 3.93 2.05
CA VAL A 106 -8.86 3.02 2.64
C VAL A 106 -7.44 3.53 2.39
N ASP A 107 -6.59 3.41 3.40
CA ASP A 107 -5.15 3.48 3.23
C ASP A 107 -4.67 2.16 2.61
N VAL A 108 -4.16 2.22 1.39
CA VAL A 108 -3.69 1.02 0.66
C VAL A 108 -2.21 0.73 0.87
N GLY A 109 -1.51 1.53 1.66
CA GLY A 109 -0.09 1.38 1.91
C GLY A 109 0.77 1.43 0.64
N GLY A 110 1.92 0.77 0.71
CA GLY A 110 2.89 0.74 -0.39
C GLY A 110 2.48 -0.12 -1.59
N ASP A 111 1.51 -1.01 -1.43
CA ASP A 111 1.09 -1.95 -2.49
C ASP A 111 0.12 -1.30 -3.50
N GLY A 112 -0.42 -0.13 -3.15
CA GLY A 112 -1.32 0.62 -4.00
C GLY A 112 -2.71 0.00 -4.16
N ILE A 113 -3.50 0.54 -5.08
CA ILE A 113 -4.85 0.03 -5.38
C ILE A 113 -4.77 -1.30 -6.12
N PRO A 114 -5.50 -2.35 -5.66
CA PRO A 114 -5.57 -3.60 -6.39
C PRO A 114 -6.08 -3.40 -7.82
N GLN A 115 -5.36 -3.92 -8.82
CA GLN A 115 -5.73 -3.81 -10.22
C GLN A 115 -7.15 -4.35 -10.50
N ALA A 116 -7.58 -5.35 -9.72
CA ALA A 116 -8.94 -5.88 -9.81
C ALA A 116 -10.01 -4.86 -9.39
N ALA A 117 -9.72 -3.93 -8.48
CA ALA A 117 -10.65 -2.87 -8.10
C ALA A 117 -10.81 -1.84 -9.25
N ILE A 118 -9.69 -1.49 -9.88
CA ILE A 118 -9.69 -0.58 -11.04
C ILE A 118 -10.45 -1.21 -12.22
N SER A 119 -10.13 -2.44 -12.57
CA SER A 119 -10.75 -3.13 -13.72
C SER A 119 -12.25 -3.44 -13.55
N GLN A 120 -12.74 -3.46 -12.31
CA GLN A 120 -14.16 -3.63 -11.98
C GLN A 120 -14.90 -2.30 -11.76
N ASP A 121 -14.23 -1.15 -11.96
CA ASP A 121 -14.80 0.20 -11.76
C ASP A 121 -15.32 0.42 -10.32
N LEU A 122 -14.57 -0.13 -9.33
CA LEU A 122 -14.92 -0.04 -7.91
C LEU A 122 -14.29 1.16 -7.20
N VAL A 123 -13.36 1.86 -7.84
CA VAL A 123 -12.59 2.97 -7.26
C VAL A 123 -12.87 4.26 -8.03
N TYR A 124 -12.91 5.38 -7.30
CA TYR A 124 -13.15 6.69 -7.88
C TYR A 124 -11.86 7.26 -8.49
N ASP A 125 -11.97 7.81 -9.72
CA ASP A 125 -10.88 8.57 -10.34
C ASP A 125 -10.81 9.99 -9.76
N LEU A 126 -9.80 10.22 -8.95
CA LEU A 126 -9.55 11.49 -8.27
C LEU A 126 -9.08 12.60 -9.23
N LYS A 127 -8.57 12.25 -10.42
CA LYS A 127 -7.95 13.23 -11.32
C LYS A 127 -8.89 14.34 -11.74
N THR A 128 -10.13 13.99 -12.11
CA THR A 128 -11.14 14.97 -12.49
C THR A 128 -11.44 15.94 -11.34
N TYR A 129 -11.60 15.41 -10.12
CA TYR A 129 -11.85 16.23 -8.94
C TYR A 129 -10.68 17.17 -8.61
N ILE A 130 -9.45 16.66 -8.70
CA ILE A 130 -8.21 17.43 -8.48
C ILE A 130 -8.14 18.59 -9.50
N ASP A 131 -8.41 18.32 -10.78
CA ASP A 131 -8.33 19.30 -11.86
C ASP A 131 -9.42 20.37 -11.73
N GLU A 132 -10.65 20.00 -11.48
CA GLU A 132 -11.79 20.92 -11.36
C GLU A 132 -11.69 21.85 -10.14
N ASN A 133 -11.02 21.39 -9.07
CA ASN A 133 -10.84 22.16 -7.85
C ASN A 133 -9.46 22.80 -7.71
N ASN A 134 -8.58 22.71 -8.72
CA ASN A 134 -7.24 23.27 -8.76
C ASN A 134 -6.37 22.79 -7.58
N LEU A 135 -6.43 21.49 -7.26
CA LEU A 135 -5.72 20.88 -6.14
C LEU A 135 -4.36 20.26 -6.51
N GLN A 136 -3.84 20.49 -7.73
CA GLN A 136 -2.58 19.91 -8.21
C GLN A 136 -1.41 20.21 -7.26
N ASP A 137 -1.30 21.47 -6.80
CA ASP A 137 -0.26 21.87 -5.85
C ASP A 137 -0.48 21.26 -4.45
N ALA A 138 -1.72 21.06 -4.04
CA ALA A 138 -2.04 20.48 -2.74
C ALA A 138 -1.69 18.98 -2.69
N VAL A 139 -1.95 18.23 -3.77
CA VAL A 139 -1.59 16.82 -3.86
C VAL A 139 -0.12 16.63 -4.27
N GLY A 140 0.56 17.69 -4.75
CA GLY A 140 1.99 17.73 -5.00
C GLY A 140 2.45 16.65 -5.98
N LEU A 141 3.49 15.89 -5.59
CA LEU A 141 4.06 14.83 -6.44
C LEU A 141 3.07 13.73 -6.82
N ASN A 142 2.00 13.52 -6.04
CA ASN A 142 0.98 12.54 -6.37
C ASN A 142 0.35 12.79 -7.74
N TYR A 143 0.20 14.05 -8.13
CA TYR A 143 -0.41 14.41 -9.40
C TYR A 143 0.37 13.88 -10.62
N THR A 144 1.70 13.78 -10.52
CA THR A 144 2.56 13.32 -11.61
C THR A 144 3.06 11.89 -11.45
N GLN A 145 3.22 11.42 -10.21
CA GLN A 145 3.76 10.08 -9.93
C GLN A 145 2.71 8.98 -9.92
N HIS A 146 1.45 9.34 -9.66
CA HIS A 146 0.34 8.38 -9.58
C HIS A 146 -0.64 8.48 -10.75
N ASP A 147 -0.29 9.25 -11.78
CA ASP A 147 -1.04 9.24 -13.04
C ASP A 147 -0.86 7.87 -13.74
N GLN A 148 -1.95 7.12 -13.83
CA GLN A 148 -2.03 5.85 -14.53
C GLN A 148 -2.86 6.06 -15.80
N ASP A 149 -2.20 6.29 -16.92
CA ASP A 149 -2.85 6.52 -18.23
C ASP A 149 -3.90 7.66 -18.22
N GLY A 150 -3.64 8.71 -17.44
CA GLY A 150 -4.55 9.85 -17.29
C GLY A 150 -5.52 9.74 -16.12
N HIS A 151 -5.34 8.77 -15.22
CA HIS A 151 -6.19 8.54 -14.03
C HIS A 151 -5.37 8.58 -12.74
N ILE A 152 -5.96 9.06 -11.65
CA ILE A 152 -5.36 9.06 -10.31
C ILE A 152 -6.36 8.39 -9.36
N TYR A 153 -6.03 7.19 -8.89
CA TYR A 153 -6.92 6.41 -8.00
C TYR A 153 -6.53 6.49 -6.53
N ALA A 154 -5.31 6.96 -6.23
CA ALA A 154 -4.83 7.13 -4.87
C ALA A 154 -3.91 8.35 -4.76
N VAL A 155 -3.83 8.92 -3.56
CA VAL A 155 -2.84 9.94 -3.19
C VAL A 155 -2.12 9.47 -1.93
N HIS A 156 -0.80 9.72 -1.86
CA HIS A 156 -0.02 9.39 -0.69
C HIS A 156 -0.11 10.52 0.33
N ASP A 157 -0.29 10.17 1.58
CA ASP A 157 -0.26 11.08 2.73
C ASP A 157 1.15 11.23 3.33
N GLN A 158 2.08 10.33 2.95
CA GLN A 158 3.45 10.30 3.45
C GLN A 158 4.47 10.21 2.32
N ILE A 159 5.62 10.84 2.56
CA ILE A 159 6.81 10.69 1.71
C ILE A 159 7.90 10.06 2.57
N GLU A 160 8.41 8.93 2.14
CA GLU A 160 9.54 8.26 2.74
C GLU A 160 10.80 8.45 1.90
N SER A 161 11.92 8.71 2.56
CA SER A 161 13.25 8.60 1.96
C SER A 161 14.01 7.45 2.59
N ARG A 162 14.65 6.64 1.78
CA ARG A 162 15.49 5.53 2.24
C ARG A 162 16.95 5.89 2.10
N GLY A 163 17.75 5.47 3.07
CA GLY A 163 19.19 5.74 3.07
C GLY A 163 19.95 4.72 3.89
N LEU A 164 21.26 4.79 3.81
CA LEU A 164 22.16 3.98 4.62
C LEU A 164 22.41 4.67 5.96
N TRP A 165 22.10 3.96 7.03
CA TRP A 165 22.45 4.38 8.39
C TRP A 165 23.76 3.73 8.78
N TYR A 166 24.64 4.48 9.45
CA TYR A 166 25.92 3.96 9.89
C TYR A 166 26.20 4.28 11.35
N ASN A 167 26.96 3.41 12.00
CA ASN A 167 27.47 3.65 13.32
C ASN A 167 28.80 4.42 13.24
N SER A 168 28.78 5.70 13.62
CA SER A 168 29.95 6.57 13.51
C SER A 168 31.17 6.07 14.30
N SER A 169 30.96 5.46 15.46
CA SER A 169 32.08 4.91 16.28
C SER A 169 32.74 3.70 15.63
N ILE A 170 31.98 2.87 14.89
CA ILE A 170 32.54 1.75 14.13
C ILE A 170 33.36 2.27 12.95
N PHE A 171 32.82 3.26 12.23
CA PHE A 171 33.53 3.89 11.12
C PHE A 171 34.86 4.53 11.57
N GLU A 172 34.85 5.23 12.70
CA GLU A 172 36.05 5.81 13.29
C GLU A 172 37.10 4.73 13.64
N LYS A 173 36.66 3.62 14.27
CA LYS A 173 37.56 2.47 14.59
C LYS A 173 38.14 1.83 13.34
N ALA A 174 37.38 1.73 12.26
CA ALA A 174 37.83 1.19 10.98
C ALA A 174 38.65 2.20 10.16
N GLY A 175 38.75 3.46 10.59
CA GLY A 175 39.45 4.53 9.85
C GLY A 175 38.78 4.85 8.52
N ILE A 176 37.41 4.83 8.49
CA ILE A 176 36.61 5.06 7.29
C ILE A 176 35.92 6.43 7.40
N SER A 177 36.03 7.24 6.34
CA SER A 177 35.23 8.45 6.14
C SER A 177 34.07 8.15 5.21
N THR A 178 32.90 8.72 5.45
CA THR A 178 31.75 8.64 4.54
C THR A 178 32.04 9.25 3.18
N ASP A 179 32.96 10.19 3.08
CA ASP A 179 33.41 10.83 1.81
C ASP A 179 34.21 9.87 0.92
N ALA A 180 34.62 8.69 1.45
CA ALA A 180 35.36 7.68 0.70
C ALA A 180 34.48 6.84 -0.24
N PHE A 181 33.15 6.92 -0.12
CA PHE A 181 32.23 6.13 -0.93
C PHE A 181 31.92 6.84 -2.26
N THR A 182 32.69 6.50 -3.27
CA THR A 182 32.54 7.07 -4.62
C THR A 182 31.85 6.12 -5.60
N ASP A 183 31.85 4.83 -5.27
CA ASP A 183 31.24 3.75 -6.05
C ASP A 183 30.99 2.50 -5.18
N TRP A 184 30.34 1.49 -5.74
CA TRP A 184 29.99 0.25 -5.04
C TRP A 184 31.21 -0.58 -4.64
N ASN A 185 32.37 -0.47 -5.33
CA ASN A 185 33.59 -1.17 -4.94
C ASN A 185 34.18 -0.55 -3.67
N THR A 186 34.30 0.78 -3.63
CA THR A 186 34.78 1.50 -2.44
C THR A 186 33.87 1.30 -1.25
N PHE A 187 32.55 1.18 -1.46
CA PHE A 187 31.61 0.79 -0.42
C PHE A 187 31.88 -0.64 0.07
N GLY A 188 32.01 -1.62 -0.81
CA GLY A 188 32.31 -3.02 -0.46
C GLY A 188 33.62 -3.18 0.30
N ASP A 189 34.69 -2.48 -0.14
CA ASP A 189 35.98 -2.46 0.55
C ASP A 189 35.87 -1.90 1.97
N ALA A 190 35.06 -0.86 2.17
CA ALA A 190 34.82 -0.28 3.48
C ALA A 190 34.03 -1.24 4.37
N MET A 191 33.02 -1.93 3.85
CA MET A 191 32.27 -2.93 4.60
C MET A 191 33.16 -4.12 5.02
N THR A 192 34.08 -4.53 4.17
CA THR A 192 35.07 -5.56 4.48
C THR A 192 35.98 -5.10 5.63
N LYS A 193 36.49 -3.86 5.60
CA LYS A 193 37.32 -3.31 6.70
C LYS A 193 36.57 -3.27 8.03
N ILE A 194 35.28 -2.99 8.01
CA ILE A 194 34.44 -3.01 9.21
C ILE A 194 34.33 -4.44 9.74
N ALA A 195 34.04 -5.41 8.87
CA ALA A 195 33.95 -6.81 9.26
C ALA A 195 35.25 -7.35 9.83
N ASP A 196 36.40 -6.90 9.33
CA ASP A 196 37.75 -7.28 9.83
C ASP A 196 38.06 -6.75 11.22
N LEU A 197 37.26 -5.83 11.79
CA LEU A 197 37.37 -5.44 13.20
C LEU A 197 37.06 -6.60 14.14
N GLY A 198 36.36 -7.63 13.69
CA GLY A 198 35.99 -8.80 14.49
C GLY A 198 34.89 -8.51 15.52
N ASP A 199 34.83 -9.32 16.57
CA ASP A 199 33.93 -9.14 17.71
C ASP A 199 32.42 -8.98 17.31
N ASP A 200 31.93 -9.87 16.47
CA ASP A 200 30.56 -9.82 15.96
C ASP A 200 30.19 -8.51 15.23
N THR A 201 31.18 -7.84 14.63
CA THR A 201 30.99 -6.62 13.85
C THR A 201 30.70 -6.97 12.39
N TYR A 202 29.58 -6.46 11.88
CA TYR A 202 29.14 -6.69 10.49
C TYR A 202 29.35 -5.41 9.68
N GLY A 203 29.88 -5.55 8.46
CA GLY A 203 30.07 -4.44 7.54
C GLY A 203 28.75 -3.86 7.06
N TYR A 204 27.78 -4.74 6.77
CA TYR A 204 26.47 -4.34 6.30
C TYR A 204 25.38 -5.31 6.79
N ILE A 205 24.22 -4.76 7.12
CA ILE A 205 23.03 -5.53 7.49
C ILE A 205 21.86 -5.00 6.65
N ALA A 206 21.34 -5.82 5.75
CA ALA A 206 20.24 -5.44 4.88
C ALA A 206 18.86 -5.50 5.55
N GLY A 207 18.68 -6.33 6.58
CA GLY A 207 17.38 -6.57 7.20
C GLY A 207 16.34 -7.01 6.16
N GLN A 208 15.14 -6.44 6.23
CA GLN A 208 14.07 -6.66 5.23
C GLN A 208 14.32 -5.89 3.91
N GLY A 209 15.31 -5.01 3.89
CA GLY A 209 15.56 -4.07 2.79
C GLY A 209 16.56 -4.57 1.74
N SER A 210 16.86 -5.88 1.66
CA SER A 210 17.83 -6.41 0.69
C SER A 210 17.51 -6.07 -0.77
N SER A 211 16.25 -6.01 -1.14
CA SER A 211 15.82 -5.59 -2.48
C SER A 211 16.14 -4.12 -2.79
N TYR A 212 16.16 -3.26 -1.78
CA TYR A 212 16.47 -1.84 -2.00
C TYR A 212 17.92 -1.59 -2.40
N ILE A 213 18.87 -2.39 -1.89
CA ILE A 213 20.26 -2.23 -2.31
C ILE A 213 20.45 -2.69 -3.77
N VAL A 214 19.78 -3.75 -4.19
CA VAL A 214 19.79 -4.19 -5.60
C VAL A 214 19.23 -3.08 -6.50
N ASN A 215 18.10 -2.48 -6.15
CA ASN A 215 17.51 -1.38 -6.88
C ASN A 215 18.44 -0.15 -6.91
N ALA A 216 19.10 0.18 -5.80
CA ALA A 216 20.06 1.28 -5.73
C ALA A 216 21.28 1.04 -6.63
N ILE A 217 21.79 -0.21 -6.65
CA ILE A 217 22.88 -0.59 -7.55
C ILE A 217 22.44 -0.49 -9.00
N MET A 218 21.27 -1.01 -9.36
CA MET A 218 20.72 -0.84 -10.72
C MET A 218 20.59 0.63 -11.08
N ALA A 219 19.97 1.44 -10.24
CA ALA A 219 19.74 2.87 -10.48
C ALA A 219 21.04 3.70 -10.56
N SER A 220 22.20 3.13 -10.21
CA SER A 220 23.49 3.81 -10.33
C SER A 220 24.00 3.94 -11.78
N THR A 221 23.35 3.28 -12.73
CA THR A 221 23.60 3.41 -14.18
C THR A 221 22.38 3.97 -14.89
N ASP A 222 22.59 4.68 -16.01
CA ASP A 222 21.47 5.24 -16.80
C ASP A 222 20.54 4.15 -17.34
N ALA A 223 21.07 2.99 -17.72
CA ALA A 223 20.30 1.87 -18.20
C ALA A 223 19.47 1.23 -17.06
N GLY A 224 20.13 0.95 -15.94
CA GLY A 224 19.47 0.34 -14.77
C GLY A 224 18.44 1.29 -14.12
N LYS A 225 18.69 2.62 -14.12
CA LYS A 225 17.71 3.60 -13.65
C LYS A 225 16.41 3.51 -14.45
N LYS A 226 16.48 3.44 -15.77
CA LYS A 226 15.29 3.27 -16.62
C LYS A 226 14.54 1.97 -16.33
N MET A 227 15.26 0.90 -16.00
CA MET A 227 14.66 -0.37 -15.64
C MET A 227 13.90 -0.30 -14.32
N VAL A 228 14.47 0.37 -13.31
CA VAL A 228 13.82 0.56 -11.99
C VAL A 228 12.56 1.45 -12.10
N GLU A 229 12.56 2.40 -13.02
CA GLU A 229 11.44 3.32 -13.27
C GLU A 229 10.36 2.72 -14.19
N SER A 230 10.55 1.51 -14.71
CA SER A 230 9.62 0.84 -15.64
C SER A 230 9.10 -0.47 -15.08
N GLU A 231 8.04 -1.01 -15.69
CA GLU A 231 7.55 -2.33 -15.38
C GLU A 231 8.63 -3.40 -15.67
N LEU A 232 8.78 -4.37 -14.75
CA LEU A 232 9.70 -5.49 -14.92
C LEU A 232 9.22 -6.41 -16.05
N THR A 233 10.05 -6.54 -17.08
CA THR A 233 9.80 -7.44 -18.21
C THR A 233 10.78 -8.62 -18.19
N GLU A 234 10.52 -9.65 -18.99
CA GLU A 234 11.45 -10.77 -19.17
C GLU A 234 12.82 -10.28 -19.67
N ASP A 235 12.85 -9.29 -20.55
CA ASP A 235 14.09 -8.69 -21.08
C ASP A 235 14.85 -7.96 -19.97
N THR A 236 14.16 -7.23 -19.08
CA THR A 236 14.76 -6.57 -17.91
C THR A 236 15.42 -7.56 -16.98
N VAL A 237 14.71 -8.62 -16.60
CA VAL A 237 15.21 -9.64 -15.66
C VAL A 237 16.41 -10.41 -16.23
N ASN A 238 16.47 -10.59 -17.54
CA ASN A 238 17.57 -11.28 -18.23
C ASN A 238 18.71 -10.34 -18.68
N SER A 239 18.65 -9.05 -18.32
CA SER A 239 19.70 -8.08 -18.67
C SER A 239 20.97 -8.26 -17.84
N ASP A 240 22.10 -7.80 -18.40
CA ASP A 240 23.38 -7.78 -17.69
C ASP A 240 23.34 -6.82 -16.48
N GLU A 241 22.63 -5.71 -16.59
CA GLU A 241 22.44 -4.73 -15.51
C GLU A 241 21.76 -5.38 -14.30
N PHE A 242 20.68 -6.13 -14.52
CA PHE A 242 19.95 -6.83 -13.46
C PHE A 242 20.84 -7.89 -12.81
N ALA A 243 21.49 -8.73 -13.63
CA ALA A 243 22.39 -9.77 -13.15
C ALA A 243 23.60 -9.20 -12.39
N ASN A 244 24.16 -8.07 -12.81
CA ASN A 244 25.30 -7.42 -12.16
C ASN A 244 24.89 -6.78 -10.83
N ALA A 245 23.69 -6.20 -10.74
CA ALA A 245 23.19 -5.65 -9.49
C ALA A 245 23.08 -6.71 -8.39
N PHE A 246 22.58 -7.90 -8.72
CA PHE A 246 22.52 -9.03 -7.78
C PHE A 246 23.89 -9.61 -7.42
N LYS A 247 24.87 -9.58 -8.32
CA LYS A 247 26.24 -10.03 -8.02
C LYS A 247 27.00 -9.07 -7.12
N THR A 248 26.63 -7.78 -7.17
CA THR A 248 27.29 -6.72 -6.41
C THR A 248 26.68 -6.57 -5.00
N ALA A 249 25.37 -6.82 -4.85
CA ALA A 249 24.67 -6.81 -3.58
C ALA A 249 25.06 -7.99 -2.69
#